data_79f78fe1c2d7a3f82d2a0bd656746e2b
#
_entry.id   79f78fe1c2d7a3f82d2a0bd656746e2b
#
_cell.length_a   1.000
_cell.length_b   1.000
_cell.length_c   1.000
_cell.angle_alpha   90.00
_cell.angle_beta   90.00
_cell.angle_gamma   90.00
#
_symmetry.space_group_name_H-M   'P 1'
#
loop_
_entity.id
_entity.type
_entity.pdbx_description
1 polymer ?
#
loop_
_entity_poly.entity_id
_entity_poly.type
_entity_poly.pdbx_seq_one_letter_code
_entity_poly.pdbx_strand_id
1 'polypeptide(L)'
;MNIKMYQFLTVSLIVLLGCSTNNTPTFEVSTTVDPPEAGSVISTPSESVADKGTSISLRAEANEGWLFDSWSGDEISSSNPLNFSLDTDKLITANFIVKSYPLNIIIDGNGRVDEEIVALPKADEYIHGTLVKLTAIPEEGWE
;
A
#
# COMPACT_ATOMS: atom_id res chain seq x y z
N MET A 1 -33.10 -61.03 -61.44
CA MET A 1 -33.11 -59.57 -61.36
C MET A 1 -32.28 -59.19 -60.13
N ASN A 2 -30.98 -58.88 -60.34
CA ASN A 2 -30.02 -58.63 -59.29
C ASN A 2 -29.96 -57.11 -59.00
N ILE A 3 -30.43 -56.73 -57.83
CA ILE A 3 -30.33 -55.37 -57.38
C ILE A 3 -29.04 -55.28 -56.58
N LYS A 4 -28.04 -54.54 -57.12
CA LYS A 4 -26.79 -54.17 -56.42
C LYS A 4 -27.11 -52.99 -55.49
N MET A 5 -27.05 -53.25 -54.20
CA MET A 5 -27.17 -52.23 -53.17
C MET A 5 -25.80 -51.53 -52.99
N TYR A 6 -25.67 -50.28 -53.44
CA TYR A 6 -24.47 -49.46 -53.20
C TYR A 6 -24.58 -48.90 -51.78
N GLN A 7 -23.69 -49.32 -50.91
CA GLN A 7 -23.50 -48.67 -49.60
C GLN A 7 -22.71 -47.38 -49.82
N PHE A 8 -23.36 -46.26 -49.56
CA PHE A 8 -22.65 -44.96 -49.42
C PHE A 8 -21.98 -44.91 -48.08
N LEU A 9 -20.63 -44.96 -48.08
CA LEU A 9 -19.82 -44.75 -46.91
C LEU A 9 -19.72 -43.24 -46.70
N THR A 10 -20.54 -42.68 -45.80
CA THR A 10 -20.40 -41.29 -45.37
C THR A 10 -19.23 -41.19 -44.40
N VAL A 11 -18.10 -40.68 -44.87
CA VAL A 11 -16.97 -40.30 -43.99
C VAL A 11 -17.37 -39.02 -43.28
N SER A 12 -17.80 -39.17 -42.01
CA SER A 12 -18.01 -38.02 -41.13
C SER A 12 -16.66 -37.47 -40.70
N LEU A 13 -16.28 -36.33 -41.28
CA LEU A 13 -15.09 -35.57 -40.89
C LEU A 13 -15.41 -34.88 -39.54
N ILE A 14 -15.03 -35.51 -38.44
CA ILE A 14 -15.04 -34.84 -37.11
C ILE A 14 -13.91 -33.84 -37.09
N VAL A 15 -14.23 -32.56 -37.32
CA VAL A 15 -13.31 -31.45 -37.05
C VAL A 15 -13.27 -31.28 -35.53
N LEU A 16 -12.24 -31.82 -34.89
CA LEU A 16 -11.88 -31.50 -33.53
C LEU A 16 -11.37 -30.04 -33.53
N LEU A 17 -12.25 -29.09 -33.24
CA LEU A 17 -11.82 -27.75 -32.84
C LEU A 17 -11.09 -27.94 -31.49
N GLY A 18 -9.77 -28.06 -31.56
CA GLY A 18 -8.91 -27.96 -30.41
C GLY A 18 -9.07 -26.56 -29.84
N CYS A 19 -9.82 -26.41 -28.78
CA CYS A 19 -9.79 -25.24 -27.94
C CYS A 19 -8.38 -25.20 -27.33
N SER A 20 -7.47 -24.46 -27.93
CA SER A 20 -6.18 -24.15 -27.31
C SER A 20 -6.49 -23.20 -26.16
N THR A 21 -6.67 -23.74 -24.96
CA THR A 21 -6.64 -22.94 -23.74
C THR A 21 -5.20 -22.46 -23.59
N ASN A 22 -4.93 -21.22 -24.00
CA ASN A 22 -3.70 -20.54 -23.60
C ASN A 22 -3.78 -20.39 -22.08
N ASN A 23 -3.24 -21.37 -21.36
CA ASN A 23 -3.20 -21.37 -19.92
C ASN A 23 -2.02 -20.48 -19.48
N THR A 24 -2.21 -19.16 -19.53
CA THR A 24 -1.25 -18.21 -18.96
C THR A 24 -1.20 -18.48 -17.45
N PRO A 25 -0.01 -18.68 -16.86
CA PRO A 25 0.08 -18.86 -15.42
C PRO A 25 -0.39 -17.59 -14.71
N THR A 26 -1.13 -17.76 -13.62
CA THR A 26 -1.61 -16.68 -12.76
C THR A 26 -0.83 -16.65 -11.48
N PHE A 27 -0.67 -15.46 -10.91
CA PHE A 27 0.02 -15.22 -9.65
C PHE A 27 -0.81 -14.32 -8.74
N GLU A 28 -0.54 -14.42 -7.43
CA GLU A 28 -1.24 -13.66 -6.40
C GLU A 28 -0.40 -12.47 -5.92
N VAL A 29 -1.08 -11.34 -5.67
CA VAL A 29 -0.51 -10.17 -5.00
C VAL A 29 -1.20 -10.02 -3.65
N SER A 30 -0.46 -10.25 -2.58
CA SER A 30 -0.90 -10.03 -1.20
C SER A 30 -0.26 -8.77 -0.64
N THR A 31 -1.05 -7.92 0.00
CA THR A 31 -0.55 -6.68 0.60
C THR A 31 -0.84 -6.62 2.09
N THR A 32 0.08 -6.04 2.85
CA THR A 32 -0.08 -5.75 4.29
C THR A 32 0.26 -4.28 4.57
N VAL A 33 -0.17 -3.80 5.72
CA VAL A 33 0.09 -2.43 6.21
C VAL A 33 0.76 -2.52 7.56
N ASP A 34 1.84 -1.78 7.75
CA ASP A 34 2.58 -1.73 9.02
C ASP A 34 2.81 -0.28 9.46
N PRO A 35 2.30 0.11 10.66
CA PRO A 35 1.36 -0.62 11.50
C PRO A 35 -0.05 -0.65 10.90
N PRO A 36 -0.90 -1.65 11.26
CA PRO A 36 -2.19 -1.90 10.58
C PRO A 36 -3.17 -0.73 10.57
N GLU A 37 -3.11 0.15 11.59
CA GLU A 37 -3.96 1.33 11.71
C GLU A 37 -3.48 2.53 10.91
N ALA A 38 -2.27 2.47 10.31
CA ALA A 38 -1.62 3.63 9.72
C ALA A 38 -2.15 4.05 8.33
N GLY A 39 -2.84 3.15 7.64
CA GLY A 39 -3.31 3.46 6.30
C GLY A 39 -3.97 2.28 5.60
N SER A 40 -3.98 2.36 4.27
CA SER A 40 -4.50 1.30 3.39
C SER A 40 -3.69 1.21 2.10
N VAL A 41 -3.86 0.09 1.38
CA VAL A 41 -3.28 -0.12 0.04
C VAL A 41 -4.39 -0.30 -0.97
N ILE A 42 -4.30 0.43 -2.08
CA ILE A 42 -5.18 0.30 -3.24
C ILE A 42 -4.37 -0.34 -4.37
N SER A 43 -4.86 -1.46 -4.89
CA SER A 43 -4.29 -2.15 -6.06
C SER A 43 -5.04 -1.80 -7.34
N THR A 44 -4.31 -1.67 -8.43
CA THR A 44 -4.84 -1.56 -9.77
C THR A 44 -4.08 -2.53 -10.70
N PRO A 45 -4.73 -3.55 -11.26
CA PRO A 45 -6.13 -3.92 -11.06
C PRO A 45 -6.44 -4.32 -9.59
N SER A 46 -7.73 -4.37 -9.24
CA SER A 46 -8.19 -4.65 -7.86
C SER A 46 -8.20 -6.14 -7.52
N GLU A 47 -8.08 -7.00 -8.52
CA GLU A 47 -8.02 -8.45 -8.34
C GLU A 47 -6.68 -8.84 -7.69
N SER A 48 -6.74 -9.72 -6.69
CA SER A 48 -5.56 -10.26 -6.02
C SER A 48 -4.81 -11.29 -6.85
N VAL A 49 -5.45 -11.87 -7.87
CA VAL A 49 -4.86 -12.86 -8.79
C VAL A 49 -4.95 -12.33 -10.21
N ALA A 50 -3.82 -12.35 -10.93
CA ALA A 50 -3.74 -11.88 -12.30
C ALA A 50 -2.78 -12.74 -13.14
N ASP A 51 -2.89 -12.64 -14.46
CA ASP A 51 -2.03 -13.33 -15.41
C ASP A 51 -0.57 -12.86 -15.30
N LYS A 52 0.36 -13.77 -15.57
CA LYS A 52 1.78 -13.42 -15.70
C LYS A 52 1.97 -12.27 -16.68
N GLY A 53 2.74 -11.27 -16.30
CA GLY A 53 3.02 -10.07 -17.09
C GLY A 53 2.02 -8.94 -16.90
N THR A 54 0.98 -9.13 -16.08
CA THR A 54 0.06 -8.04 -15.73
C THR A 54 0.81 -6.91 -15.02
N SER A 55 0.59 -5.68 -15.47
CA SER A 55 1.13 -4.49 -14.78
C SER A 55 0.29 -4.18 -13.55
N ILE A 56 0.93 -4.18 -12.39
CA ILE A 56 0.32 -3.88 -11.10
C ILE A 56 0.79 -2.49 -10.64
N SER A 57 -0.14 -1.72 -10.12
CA SER A 57 0.11 -0.44 -9.44
C SER A 57 -0.46 -0.51 -8.03
N LEU A 58 0.39 -0.39 -7.01
CA LEU A 58 -0.02 -0.32 -5.61
C LEU A 58 0.14 1.11 -5.11
N ARG A 59 -0.93 1.67 -4.56
CA ARG A 59 -0.94 3.00 -3.96
C ARG A 59 -1.22 2.90 -2.47
N ALA A 60 -0.28 3.39 -1.66
CA ALA A 60 -0.45 3.52 -0.22
C ALA A 60 -1.17 4.83 0.12
N GLU A 61 -2.20 4.77 0.95
CA GLU A 61 -2.94 5.92 1.47
C GLU A 61 -2.80 5.96 2.99
N ALA A 62 -2.17 7.04 3.48
CA ALA A 62 -1.94 7.22 4.90
C ALA A 62 -3.20 7.78 5.60
N ASN A 63 -3.50 7.25 6.78
CA ASN A 63 -4.49 7.80 7.67
C ASN A 63 -4.00 9.12 8.31
N GLU A 64 -4.91 9.84 9.00
CA GLU A 64 -4.55 11.06 9.73
C GLU A 64 -3.44 10.78 10.75
N GLY A 65 -2.44 11.64 10.80
CA GLY A 65 -1.29 11.48 11.69
C GLY A 65 -0.18 10.58 11.18
N TRP A 66 -0.33 9.96 10.00
CA TRP A 66 0.65 9.06 9.40
C TRP A 66 1.22 9.59 8.10
N LEU A 67 2.39 9.09 7.73
CA LEU A 67 3.04 9.30 6.43
C LEU A 67 3.43 7.94 5.88
N PHE A 68 3.26 7.75 4.58
CA PHE A 68 3.86 6.63 3.89
C PHE A 68 5.38 6.79 3.90
N ASP A 69 6.11 5.75 4.30
CA ASP A 69 7.57 5.70 4.31
C ASP A 69 8.10 4.91 3.11
N SER A 70 7.74 3.65 3.04
CA SER A 70 8.32 2.74 2.04
C SER A 70 7.48 1.50 1.82
N TRP A 71 7.79 0.80 0.73
CA TRP A 71 7.36 -0.58 0.46
C TRP A 71 8.47 -1.54 0.87
N SER A 72 8.10 -2.70 1.42
CA SER A 72 9.01 -3.80 1.76
C SER A 72 8.37 -5.15 1.42
N GLY A 73 9.16 -6.23 1.54
CA GLY A 73 8.78 -7.59 1.13
C GLY A 73 9.41 -7.94 -0.21
N ASP A 74 8.63 -8.51 -1.13
CA ASP A 74 9.13 -8.93 -2.46
C ASP A 74 9.44 -7.76 -3.40
N GLU A 75 8.95 -6.56 -3.08
CA GLU A 75 9.33 -5.31 -3.74
C GLU A 75 9.75 -4.27 -2.69
N ILE A 76 10.86 -3.57 -2.95
CA ILE A 76 11.41 -2.54 -2.07
C ILE A 76 11.46 -1.21 -2.83
N SER A 77 10.76 -0.20 -2.32
CA SER A 77 10.68 1.12 -2.97
C SER A 77 10.17 2.20 -2.00
N SER A 78 10.59 3.44 -2.19
CA SER A 78 9.98 4.62 -1.58
C SER A 78 8.99 5.34 -2.51
N SER A 79 8.83 4.86 -3.74
CA SER A 79 7.90 5.46 -4.70
C SER A 79 6.46 5.07 -4.39
N ASN A 80 5.55 6.03 -4.35
CA ASN A 80 4.13 5.81 -4.22
C ASN A 80 3.38 6.56 -5.35
N PRO A 81 2.75 5.85 -6.29
CA PRO A 81 2.51 4.41 -6.32
C PRO A 81 3.75 3.57 -6.67
N LEU A 82 3.75 2.30 -6.22
CA LEU A 82 4.67 1.25 -6.64
C LEU A 82 4.12 0.58 -7.89
N ASN A 83 4.94 0.46 -8.95
CA ASN A 83 4.55 -0.18 -10.20
C ASN A 83 5.52 -1.31 -10.54
N PHE A 84 4.98 -2.49 -10.89
CA PHE A 84 5.77 -3.65 -11.30
C PHE A 84 4.98 -4.56 -12.25
N SER A 85 5.67 -5.51 -12.90
CA SER A 85 5.04 -6.57 -13.70
C SER A 85 4.97 -7.86 -12.87
N LEU A 86 3.80 -8.47 -12.80
CA LEU A 86 3.57 -9.69 -12.02
C LEU A 86 4.16 -10.91 -12.74
N ASP A 87 5.19 -11.52 -12.15
CA ASP A 87 5.89 -12.68 -12.70
C ASP A 87 5.94 -13.88 -11.74
N THR A 88 5.67 -13.64 -10.46
CA THR A 88 5.57 -14.62 -9.37
C THR A 88 4.56 -14.10 -8.35
N ASP A 89 4.15 -14.95 -7.40
CA ASP A 89 3.41 -14.49 -6.23
C ASP A 89 4.20 -13.43 -5.47
N LYS A 90 3.52 -12.40 -4.98
CA LYS A 90 4.14 -11.26 -4.29
C LYS A 90 3.47 -11.01 -2.95
N LEU A 91 4.30 -10.84 -1.92
CA LEU A 91 3.88 -10.31 -0.61
C LEU A 91 4.57 -8.98 -0.37
N ILE A 92 3.78 -7.90 -0.30
CA ILE A 92 4.29 -6.54 -0.23
C ILE A 92 3.68 -5.83 0.97
N THR A 93 4.52 -5.15 1.76
CA THR A 93 4.10 -4.38 2.93
C THR A 93 4.25 -2.89 2.66
N ALA A 94 3.20 -2.13 2.92
CA ALA A 94 3.26 -0.67 2.98
C ALA A 94 3.64 -0.25 4.41
N ASN A 95 4.80 0.39 4.55
CA ASN A 95 5.29 0.87 5.83
C ASN A 95 4.93 2.35 6.00
N PHE A 96 4.47 2.70 7.20
CA PHE A 96 4.08 4.06 7.55
C PHE A 96 4.79 4.50 8.84
N ILE A 97 5.04 5.80 8.94
CA ILE A 97 5.61 6.44 10.12
C ILE A 97 4.66 7.50 10.66
N VAL A 98 4.71 7.75 11.95
CA VAL A 98 3.91 8.80 12.59
C VAL A 98 4.45 10.17 12.18
N LYS A 99 3.56 11.10 11.82
CA LYS A 99 3.94 12.51 11.57
C LYS A 99 4.51 13.14 12.82
N SER A 100 5.59 13.90 12.67
CA SER A 100 6.16 14.75 13.70
C SER A 100 6.07 16.22 13.30
N TYR A 101 6.04 17.10 14.30
CA TYR A 101 5.90 18.55 14.11
C TYR A 101 6.85 19.27 15.06
N PRO A 102 7.66 20.25 14.58
CA PRO A 102 8.47 21.08 15.45
C PRO A 102 7.58 22.07 16.23
N LEU A 103 7.88 22.29 17.49
CA LEU A 103 7.29 23.35 18.30
C LEU A 103 8.27 24.52 18.37
N ASN A 104 7.89 25.66 17.80
CA ASN A 104 8.65 26.92 17.93
C ASN A 104 7.98 27.81 18.98
N ILE A 105 8.71 28.13 20.04
CA ILE A 105 8.27 29.06 21.08
C ILE A 105 9.05 30.38 20.91
N ILE A 106 8.34 31.50 20.71
CA ILE A 106 8.90 32.82 20.67
C ILE A 106 8.52 33.53 21.97
N ILE A 107 9.53 34.01 22.71
CA ILE A 107 9.35 34.79 23.94
C ILE A 107 9.57 36.26 23.59
N ASP A 108 8.56 37.11 23.82
CA ASP A 108 8.64 38.55 23.69
C ASP A 108 8.59 39.15 25.12
N GLY A 109 9.65 39.84 25.51
CA GLY A 109 9.87 40.34 26.87
C GLY A 109 10.76 39.46 27.73
N ASN A 110 10.79 39.75 29.06
CA ASN A 110 11.59 39.01 30.02
C ASN A 110 10.73 37.94 30.72
N GLY A 111 11.18 36.73 30.60
CA GLY A 111 10.50 35.57 31.17
C GLY A 111 10.99 34.28 30.56
N ARG A 112 10.40 33.17 30.98
CA ARG A 112 10.64 31.85 30.39
C ARG A 112 9.33 31.12 30.17
N VAL A 113 9.38 30.16 29.28
CA VAL A 113 8.27 29.19 29.09
C VAL A 113 8.74 27.82 29.59
N ASP A 114 8.03 27.25 30.54
CA ASP A 114 8.23 25.86 30.94
C ASP A 114 7.33 24.97 30.08
N GLU A 115 7.93 23.96 29.49
CA GLU A 115 7.29 22.99 28.62
C GLU A 115 7.21 21.64 29.33
N GLU A 116 6.02 21.07 29.39
CA GLU A 116 5.76 19.75 29.95
C GLU A 116 5.09 18.87 28.89
N ILE A 117 5.71 17.73 28.57
CA ILE A 117 5.09 16.70 27.74
C ILE A 117 4.18 15.89 28.65
N VAL A 118 2.87 15.99 28.42
CA VAL A 118 1.84 15.32 29.23
C VAL A 118 1.63 13.87 28.77
N ALA A 119 2.00 13.55 27.52
CA ALA A 119 1.93 12.19 26.96
C ALA A 119 3.00 12.00 25.89
N LEU A 120 3.72 10.86 25.95
CA LEU A 120 4.76 10.37 25.04
C LEU A 120 6.18 10.90 25.24
N PRO A 121 7.22 10.11 24.88
CA PRO A 121 8.61 10.46 25.12
C PRO A 121 9.05 11.63 24.23
N LYS A 122 9.87 12.50 24.78
CA LYS A 122 10.44 13.66 24.10
C LYS A 122 11.39 13.21 22.98
N ALA A 123 11.13 13.71 21.77
CA ALA A 123 12.09 13.83 20.69
C ALA A 123 12.25 15.33 20.36
N ASP A 124 13.19 15.70 19.50
CA ASP A 124 13.33 17.09 19.03
C ASP A 124 12.09 17.58 18.25
N GLU A 125 11.17 16.68 17.94
CA GLU A 125 9.89 16.92 17.29
C GLU A 125 8.77 16.20 18.01
N TYR A 126 7.55 16.75 17.95
CA TYR A 126 6.36 16.17 18.56
C TYR A 126 5.62 15.31 17.56
N ILE A 127 5.42 14.06 17.88
CA ILE A 127 4.60 13.17 17.04
C ILE A 127 3.14 13.60 17.08
N HIS A 128 2.39 13.26 16.04
CA HIS A 128 0.95 13.54 15.95
C HIS A 128 0.20 13.04 17.20
N GLY A 129 -0.66 13.89 17.76
CA GLY A 129 -1.43 13.58 18.95
C GLY A 129 -0.71 13.87 20.28
N THR A 130 0.55 14.34 20.27
CA THR A 130 1.24 14.77 21.50
C THR A 130 0.52 15.94 22.14
N LEU A 131 0.21 15.84 23.43
CA LEU A 131 -0.34 16.92 24.22
C LEU A 131 0.79 17.62 24.99
N VAL A 132 0.99 18.90 24.70
CA VAL A 132 2.02 19.76 25.32
C VAL A 132 1.31 20.81 26.16
N LYS A 133 1.77 20.97 27.41
CA LYS A 133 1.37 22.07 28.30
C LYS A 133 2.50 23.10 28.32
N LEU A 134 2.18 24.33 27.96
CA LEU A 134 3.08 25.46 28.05
C LEU A 134 2.67 26.34 29.22
N THR A 135 3.65 26.74 30.06
CA THR A 135 3.43 27.65 31.18
C THR A 135 4.38 28.83 31.02
N ALA A 136 3.80 30.01 30.82
CA ALA A 136 4.57 31.25 30.82
C ALA A 136 4.91 31.66 32.26
N ILE A 137 6.15 31.98 32.51
CA ILE A 137 6.66 32.42 33.83
C ILE A 137 7.34 33.76 33.62
N PRO A 138 6.64 34.90 33.88
CA PRO A 138 7.22 36.22 33.76
C PRO A 138 8.26 36.45 34.86
N GLU A 139 9.26 37.29 34.57
CA GLU A 139 10.17 37.82 35.58
C GLU A 139 9.49 38.93 36.41
N GLU A 140 10.13 39.30 37.54
CA GLU A 140 9.59 40.33 38.43
C GLU A 140 9.37 41.65 37.68
N GLY A 141 8.14 42.19 37.76
CA GLY A 141 7.73 43.44 37.09
C GLY A 141 7.14 43.23 35.67
N TRP A 142 6.96 41.99 35.24
CA TRP A 142 6.32 41.64 33.95
C TRP A 142 5.01 40.86 34.22
N GLU A 143 4.04 40.95 33.24
CA GLU A 143 2.75 40.28 33.31
C GLU A 143 2.61 39.28 32.15
#